data_668c9ff8c7176641606e2b02f160fbd5
#
_entry.id   668c9ff8c7176641606e2b02f160fbd5
#
_cell.length_a   1.000
_cell.length_b   1.000
_cell.length_c   1.000
_cell.angle_alpha   90.00
_cell.angle_beta   90.00
_cell.angle_gamma   90.00
#
_symmetry.space_group_name_H-M   'P 1'
#
loop_
_entity.id
_entity.type
_entity.pdbx_description
1 polymer ?
#
loop_
_entity_poly.entity_id
_entity_poly.type
_entity_poly.pdbx_seq_one_letter_code
_entity_poly.pdbx_strand_id
1 'polypeptide(L)'
;GDAAHVHPPTGGQGLNTSIQDAYNLGWKMAASLRGAGEELLDSYEQERRPIAESLLHLSTRLLDSQKQRGIKRERDVQQLDIQYTNSPLAHTLPERQHGLQAGERAPDAPLLGAGGQSLRLFQLLQGPDWNLLAYETHGKVIDARRGLRIHHIGEQDELIDTLGHFRESYHLAPGQCVLIRPDGYVGAFFHGKQSNDIENYLSRFAIGIKDEY
;
A
#
# COMPACT_ATOMS: atom_id res chain seq x y z
N GLY A 1 -0.75 -2.91 -18.88
CA GLY A 1 0.28 -2.68 -19.88
C GLY A 1 -0.30 -2.49 -21.27
N ASP A 2 0.48 -2.72 -22.29
CA ASP A 2 0.14 -2.42 -23.70
C ASP A 2 -1.17 -3.05 -24.20
N ALA A 3 -1.63 -4.13 -23.57
CA ALA A 3 -2.94 -4.71 -23.88
C ALA A 3 -4.13 -3.80 -23.48
N ALA A 4 -3.93 -2.95 -22.49
CA ALA A 4 -4.93 -2.03 -21.98
C ALA A 4 -4.68 -0.58 -22.43
N HIS A 5 -3.42 -0.19 -22.57
CA HIS A 5 -3.03 1.19 -22.91
C HIS A 5 -1.67 1.20 -23.63
N VAL A 6 -1.62 1.89 -24.76
CA VAL A 6 -0.39 2.12 -25.53
C VAL A 6 0.00 3.59 -25.41
N HIS A 7 1.24 3.85 -25.06
CA HIS A 7 1.78 5.19 -24.89
C HIS A 7 2.79 5.52 -25.99
N PRO A 8 2.85 6.75 -26.46
CA PRO A 8 4.00 7.22 -27.23
C PRO A 8 5.27 7.07 -26.38
N PRO A 9 6.44 6.80 -27.00
CA PRO A 9 7.71 6.60 -26.27
C PRO A 9 8.22 7.86 -25.57
N THR A 10 7.53 8.97 -25.71
CA THR A 10 7.83 10.26 -25.07
C THR A 10 7.67 10.19 -23.55
N GLY A 11 8.76 10.45 -22.85
CA GLY A 11 8.79 10.43 -21.39
C GLY A 11 9.22 9.09 -20.77
N GLY A 12 9.28 8.00 -21.53
CA GLY A 12 9.79 6.68 -21.04
C GLY A 12 8.92 6.03 -19.96
N GLN A 13 7.61 6.36 -19.88
CA GLN A 13 6.73 5.94 -18.78
C GLN A 13 6.04 4.59 -19.01
N GLY A 14 5.91 4.14 -20.27
CA GLY A 14 5.11 2.95 -20.62
C GLY A 14 5.56 1.69 -19.88
N LEU A 15 6.88 1.40 -19.87
CA LEU A 15 7.42 0.23 -19.17
C LEU A 15 7.13 0.26 -17.66
N ASN A 16 7.40 1.39 -17.01
CA ASN A 16 7.18 1.51 -15.55
C ASN A 16 5.72 1.33 -15.20
N THR A 17 4.80 1.91 -15.98
CA THR A 17 3.35 1.77 -15.79
C THR A 17 2.91 0.33 -15.96
N SER A 18 3.39 -0.35 -17.01
CA SER A 18 3.08 -1.76 -17.26
C SER A 18 3.59 -2.68 -16.17
N ILE A 19 4.77 -2.43 -15.60
CA ILE A 19 5.29 -3.18 -14.45
C ILE A 19 4.41 -2.96 -13.22
N GLN A 20 3.99 -1.73 -12.96
CA GLN A 20 3.09 -1.41 -11.85
C GLN A 20 1.71 -2.05 -12.03
N ASP A 21 1.17 -2.10 -13.27
CA ASP A 21 -0.07 -2.80 -13.55
C ASP A 21 0.04 -4.29 -13.23
N ALA A 22 1.12 -4.93 -13.70
CA ALA A 22 1.36 -6.33 -13.43
C ALA A 22 1.54 -6.62 -11.93
N TYR A 23 2.22 -5.73 -11.21
CA TYR A 23 2.42 -5.86 -9.78
C TYR A 23 1.12 -5.69 -9.00
N ASN A 24 0.31 -4.66 -9.34
CA ASN A 24 -1.00 -4.43 -8.73
C ASN A 24 -1.97 -5.60 -8.99
N LEU A 25 -1.98 -6.14 -10.21
CA LEU A 25 -2.86 -7.25 -10.57
C LEU A 25 -2.38 -8.57 -9.97
N GLY A 26 -1.07 -8.82 -9.95
CA GLY A 26 -0.49 -10.13 -9.61
C GLY A 26 -0.90 -10.63 -8.22
N TRP A 27 -0.79 -9.81 -7.20
CA TRP A 27 -1.20 -10.19 -5.85
C TRP A 27 -2.72 -10.33 -5.70
N LYS A 28 -3.51 -9.53 -6.42
CA LYS A 28 -4.98 -9.62 -6.44
C LYS A 28 -5.44 -10.92 -7.08
N MET A 29 -4.85 -11.30 -8.21
CA MET A 29 -5.11 -12.60 -8.84
C MET A 29 -4.73 -13.76 -7.92
N ALA A 30 -3.56 -13.70 -7.29
CA ALA A 30 -3.14 -14.72 -6.35
C ALA A 30 -4.08 -14.84 -5.15
N ALA A 31 -4.64 -13.74 -4.65
CA ALA A 31 -5.64 -13.74 -3.59
C ALA A 31 -6.99 -14.31 -4.09
N SER A 32 -7.43 -13.93 -5.30
CA SER A 32 -8.66 -14.45 -5.92
C SER A 32 -8.61 -15.96 -6.11
N LEU A 33 -7.48 -16.51 -6.56
CA LEU A 33 -7.27 -17.96 -6.66
C LEU A 33 -7.34 -18.67 -5.29
N ARG A 34 -7.18 -17.95 -4.20
CA ARG A 34 -7.33 -18.45 -2.82
C ARG A 34 -8.70 -18.15 -2.22
N GLY A 35 -9.64 -17.66 -3.00
CA GLY A 35 -11.03 -17.45 -2.59
C GLY A 35 -11.39 -16.00 -2.26
N ALA A 36 -10.53 -15.02 -2.57
CA ALA A 36 -10.92 -13.61 -2.46
C ALA A 36 -12.07 -13.29 -3.44
N GLY A 37 -13.00 -12.44 -3.00
CA GLY A 37 -14.14 -12.02 -3.79
C GLY A 37 -13.77 -11.23 -5.05
N GLU A 38 -14.71 -11.15 -5.99
CA GLU A 38 -14.55 -10.42 -7.25
C GLU A 38 -14.20 -8.93 -7.03
N GLU A 39 -14.71 -8.32 -5.97
CA GLU A 39 -14.46 -6.93 -5.62
C GLU A 39 -12.95 -6.60 -5.54
N LEU A 40 -12.13 -7.58 -5.13
CA LEU A 40 -10.68 -7.42 -5.09
C LEU A 40 -10.09 -7.29 -6.50
N LEU A 41 -10.56 -8.07 -7.45
CA LEU A 41 -10.13 -7.97 -8.86
C LEU A 41 -10.65 -6.69 -9.52
N ASP A 42 -11.90 -6.32 -9.26
CA ASP A 42 -12.52 -5.10 -9.80
C ASP A 42 -11.76 -3.85 -9.35
N SER A 43 -11.17 -3.87 -8.16
CA SER A 43 -10.33 -2.78 -7.67
C SER A 43 -9.11 -2.52 -8.57
N TYR A 44 -8.66 -3.48 -9.37
CA TYR A 44 -7.58 -3.29 -10.34
C TYR A 44 -7.92 -2.21 -11.36
N GLU A 45 -9.10 -2.32 -12.00
CA GLU A 45 -9.52 -1.32 -12.98
C GLU A 45 -9.70 0.05 -12.32
N GLN A 46 -10.33 0.09 -11.16
CA GLN A 46 -10.59 1.33 -10.43
C GLN A 46 -9.29 2.05 -10.03
N GLU A 47 -8.24 1.31 -9.70
CA GLU A 47 -6.94 1.87 -9.32
C GLU A 47 -6.06 2.22 -10.53
N ARG A 48 -6.04 1.38 -11.57
CA ARG A 48 -5.05 1.51 -12.64
C ARG A 48 -5.54 2.31 -13.85
N ARG A 49 -6.82 2.27 -14.15
CA ARG A 49 -7.39 3.02 -15.26
C ARG A 49 -7.18 4.55 -15.15
N PRO A 50 -7.46 5.21 -14.01
CA PRO A 50 -7.20 6.64 -13.86
C PRO A 50 -5.71 7.01 -14.06
N ILE A 51 -4.80 6.13 -13.62
CA ILE A 51 -3.36 6.33 -13.82
C ILE A 51 -2.99 6.25 -15.30
N ALA A 52 -3.51 5.25 -16.01
CA ALA A 52 -3.28 5.10 -17.45
C ALA A 52 -3.82 6.30 -18.23
N GLU A 53 -5.03 6.78 -17.92
CA GLU A 53 -5.63 7.96 -18.53
C GLU A 53 -4.79 9.23 -18.28
N SER A 54 -4.34 9.45 -17.05
CA SER A 54 -3.47 10.58 -16.69
C SER A 54 -2.15 10.57 -17.48
N LEU A 55 -1.54 9.39 -17.64
CA LEU A 55 -0.30 9.24 -18.39
C LEU A 55 -0.48 9.43 -19.90
N LEU A 56 -1.61 9.03 -20.48
CA LEU A 56 -1.93 9.30 -21.86
C LEU A 56 -2.02 10.82 -22.10
N HIS A 57 -2.70 11.54 -21.21
CA HIS A 57 -2.79 13.01 -21.28
C HIS A 57 -1.40 13.68 -21.11
N LEU A 58 -0.56 13.18 -20.21
CA LEU A 58 0.79 13.69 -20.02
C LEU A 58 1.65 13.45 -21.27
N SER A 59 1.62 12.24 -21.81
CA SER A 59 2.40 11.86 -23.00
C SER A 59 2.02 12.70 -24.21
N THR A 60 0.74 12.98 -24.41
CA THR A 60 0.24 13.84 -25.49
C THR A 60 0.73 15.28 -25.32
N ARG A 61 0.65 15.84 -24.11
CA ARG A 61 1.17 17.20 -23.80
C ARG A 61 2.68 17.30 -24.03
N LEU A 62 3.44 16.26 -23.65
CA LEU A 62 4.89 16.21 -23.86
C LEU A 62 5.25 16.13 -25.34
N LEU A 63 4.50 15.40 -26.17
CA LEU A 63 4.67 15.37 -27.62
C LEU A 63 4.49 16.76 -28.24
N ASP A 64 3.47 17.50 -27.82
CA ASP A 64 3.19 18.85 -28.32
C ASP A 64 4.26 19.84 -27.85
N SER A 65 4.77 19.71 -26.62
CA SER A 65 5.82 20.58 -26.08
C SER A 65 7.22 20.25 -26.63
N GLN A 66 7.51 18.99 -26.97
CA GLN A 66 8.76 18.60 -27.66
C GLN A 66 8.96 19.31 -29.01
N LYS A 67 7.86 19.60 -29.69
CA LYS A 67 7.88 20.38 -30.93
C LYS A 67 8.26 21.84 -30.74
N GLN A 68 8.20 22.35 -29.49
CA GLN A 68 8.39 23.76 -29.18
C GLN A 68 9.58 24.09 -28.27
N ARG A 69 9.96 23.25 -27.30
CA ARG A 69 11.08 23.50 -26.36
C ARG A 69 11.51 22.18 -25.68
N GLY A 70 12.80 21.96 -25.51
CA GLY A 70 13.37 20.74 -24.93
C GLY A 70 12.74 20.26 -23.61
N ILE A 71 12.78 18.96 -23.36
CA ILE A 71 12.09 18.25 -22.25
C ILE A 71 12.62 18.72 -20.89
N LYS A 72 11.78 19.34 -20.06
CA LYS A 72 11.97 19.37 -18.60
C LYS A 72 11.30 18.14 -18.01
N ARG A 73 12.10 17.29 -17.35
CA ARG A 73 11.59 16.16 -16.56
C ARG A 73 11.07 16.70 -15.24
N GLU A 74 9.77 16.90 -15.14
CA GLU A 74 9.08 17.30 -13.92
C GLU A 74 8.78 16.08 -13.03
N ARG A 75 8.38 16.32 -11.79
CA ARG A 75 8.08 15.30 -10.76
C ARG A 75 7.05 14.26 -11.22
N ASP A 76 6.10 14.66 -12.06
CA ASP A 76 5.08 13.79 -12.67
C ASP A 76 5.67 12.61 -13.46
N VAL A 77 6.91 12.76 -13.95
CA VAL A 77 7.63 11.71 -14.69
C VAL A 77 8.16 10.61 -13.75
N GLN A 78 8.30 10.88 -12.45
CA GLN A 78 8.84 9.91 -11.49
C GLN A 78 7.78 8.94 -10.94
N GLN A 79 6.48 9.22 -11.16
CA GLN A 79 5.35 8.41 -10.69
C GLN A 79 5.39 8.13 -9.17
N LEU A 80 6.02 9.00 -8.38
CA LEU A 80 6.12 8.86 -6.94
C LEU A 80 4.83 9.25 -6.22
N ASP A 81 4.02 10.09 -6.86
CA ASP A 81 2.78 10.65 -6.31
C ASP A 81 1.54 9.78 -6.67
N ILE A 82 1.75 8.57 -7.21
CA ILE A 82 0.64 7.62 -7.47
C ILE A 82 0.04 7.17 -6.16
N GLN A 83 -1.29 7.31 -6.04
CA GLN A 83 -2.08 6.93 -4.87
C GLN A 83 -3.43 6.37 -5.30
N TYR A 84 -4.05 5.58 -4.42
CA TYR A 84 -5.32 4.88 -4.64
C TYR A 84 -6.36 5.24 -3.58
N THR A 85 -6.43 6.51 -3.19
CA THR A 85 -7.31 6.99 -2.11
C THR A 85 -8.80 6.77 -2.36
N ASN A 86 -9.21 6.62 -3.62
CA ASN A 86 -10.58 6.30 -4.02
C ASN A 86 -10.81 4.79 -4.23
N SER A 87 -9.84 3.95 -3.91
CA SER A 87 -9.98 2.49 -4.02
C SER A 87 -10.96 1.96 -2.98
N PRO A 88 -11.76 0.92 -3.29
CA PRO A 88 -12.55 0.21 -2.29
C PRO A 88 -11.69 -0.45 -1.19
N LEU A 89 -10.38 -0.61 -1.47
CA LEU A 89 -9.41 -1.12 -0.51
C LEU A 89 -8.86 -0.02 0.42
N ALA A 90 -9.17 1.25 0.19
CA ALA A 90 -8.71 2.35 1.03
C ALA A 90 -9.74 2.62 2.15
N HIS A 91 -9.35 2.33 3.40
CA HIS A 91 -10.17 2.58 4.58
C HIS A 91 -9.44 3.47 5.57
N THR A 92 -9.84 4.73 5.65
CA THR A 92 -9.27 5.71 6.58
C THR A 92 -10.27 5.96 7.72
N LEU A 93 -9.75 6.03 8.95
CA LEU A 93 -10.58 6.39 10.13
C LEU A 93 -11.18 7.79 9.95
N PRO A 94 -12.46 8.00 10.27
CA PRO A 94 -13.14 9.30 10.08
C PRO A 94 -12.45 10.50 10.76
N GLU A 95 -11.82 10.27 11.91
CA GLU A 95 -11.08 11.28 12.65
C GLU A 95 -9.69 11.60 12.05
N ARG A 96 -9.21 10.78 11.12
CA ARG A 96 -7.90 10.94 10.48
C ARG A 96 -7.97 11.92 9.31
N GLN A 97 -7.98 13.21 9.61
CA GLN A 97 -8.10 14.27 8.59
C GLN A 97 -6.77 14.71 7.98
N HIS A 98 -5.66 14.38 8.61
CA HIS A 98 -4.31 14.81 8.22
C HIS A 98 -3.31 13.67 8.29
N GLY A 99 -2.16 13.87 7.62
CA GLY A 99 -1.08 12.90 7.54
C GLY A 99 -1.35 11.82 6.50
N LEU A 100 -0.63 10.71 6.59
CA LEU A 100 -0.71 9.57 5.67
C LEU A 100 -2.12 8.99 5.62
N GLN A 101 -2.66 8.81 4.43
CA GLN A 101 -4.02 8.30 4.20
C GLN A 101 -3.99 6.89 3.63
N ALA A 102 -5.11 6.16 3.76
CA ALA A 102 -5.26 4.90 3.03
C ALA A 102 -5.25 5.15 1.52
N GLY A 103 -4.62 4.25 0.78
CA GLY A 103 -4.38 4.39 -0.66
C GLY A 103 -3.07 5.11 -1.00
N GLU A 104 -2.38 5.74 -0.06
CA GLU A 104 -1.05 6.30 -0.28
C GLU A 104 0.05 5.24 -0.12
N ARG A 105 1.24 5.52 -0.64
CA ARG A 105 2.39 4.62 -0.46
C ARG A 105 2.82 4.59 1.01
N ALA A 106 3.07 3.40 1.52
CA ALA A 106 3.63 3.21 2.85
C ALA A 106 5.05 3.82 2.93
N PRO A 107 5.33 4.75 3.83
CA PRO A 107 6.67 5.28 4.04
C PRO A 107 7.62 4.22 4.61
N ASP A 108 8.90 4.32 4.27
CA ASP A 108 9.92 3.54 4.92
C ASP A 108 10.35 4.21 6.24
N ALA A 109 10.70 3.42 7.25
CA ALA A 109 11.18 3.91 8.53
C ALA A 109 12.33 3.04 9.07
N PRO A 110 13.35 3.63 9.72
CA PRO A 110 14.34 2.86 10.46
C PRO A 110 13.72 2.35 11.76
N LEU A 111 13.98 1.09 12.08
CA LEU A 111 13.54 0.42 13.30
C LEU A 111 14.70 -0.36 13.91
N LEU A 112 14.59 -0.72 15.17
CA LEU A 112 15.45 -1.72 15.81
C LEU A 112 14.62 -2.97 16.10
N GLY A 113 15.18 -4.14 15.83
CA GLY A 113 14.60 -5.39 16.31
C GLY A 113 14.89 -5.62 17.80
N ALA A 114 14.19 -6.57 18.41
CA ALA A 114 14.34 -6.91 19.84
C ALA A 114 15.80 -7.26 20.27
N GLY A 115 16.62 -7.74 19.35
CA GLY A 115 18.05 -7.97 19.57
C GLY A 115 18.96 -6.77 19.31
N GLY A 116 18.40 -5.58 19.10
CA GLY A 116 19.15 -4.33 18.81
C GLY A 116 19.67 -4.21 17.38
N GLN A 117 19.31 -5.14 16.48
CA GLN A 117 19.69 -5.07 15.07
C GLN A 117 18.93 -3.96 14.34
N SER A 118 19.64 -3.18 13.53
CA SER A 118 19.02 -2.16 12.66
C SER A 118 18.25 -2.82 11.53
N LEU A 119 17.03 -2.36 11.32
CA LEU A 119 16.10 -2.80 10.28
C LEU A 119 15.51 -1.60 9.53
N ARG A 120 15.10 -1.85 8.28
CA ARG A 120 14.24 -0.91 7.55
C ARG A 120 12.86 -1.53 7.41
N LEU A 121 11.82 -0.74 7.62
CA LEU A 121 10.43 -1.21 7.49
C LEU A 121 10.19 -1.87 6.13
N PHE A 122 10.72 -1.33 5.05
CA PHE A 122 10.62 -1.92 3.71
C PHE A 122 11.21 -3.34 3.62
N GLN A 123 12.15 -3.72 4.47
CA GLN A 123 12.66 -5.10 4.51
C GLN A 123 11.62 -6.08 5.09
N LEU A 124 10.82 -5.61 6.06
CA LEU A 124 9.74 -6.40 6.66
C LEU A 124 8.53 -6.53 5.72
N LEU A 125 8.26 -5.49 4.93
CA LEU A 125 7.13 -5.45 3.99
C LEU A 125 7.37 -6.25 2.71
N GLN A 126 8.54 -6.88 2.54
CA GLN A 126 8.83 -7.69 1.37
C GLN A 126 8.01 -8.98 1.36
N GLY A 127 7.51 -9.36 0.18
CA GLY A 127 6.78 -10.60 -0.03
C GLY A 127 5.32 -10.38 -0.42
N PRO A 128 4.57 -11.49 -0.58
CA PRO A 128 3.19 -11.45 -1.08
C PRO A 128 2.15 -11.26 0.02
N ASP A 129 2.57 -11.15 1.28
CA ASP A 129 1.66 -11.08 2.42
C ASP A 129 1.24 -9.64 2.72
N TRP A 130 0.06 -9.48 3.28
CA TRP A 130 -0.35 -8.27 3.93
C TRP A 130 0.42 -8.10 5.25
N ASN A 131 0.64 -6.86 5.68
CA ASN A 131 1.36 -6.57 6.92
C ASN A 131 0.50 -5.64 7.80
N LEU A 132 0.12 -6.11 8.97
CA LEU A 132 -0.54 -5.30 9.99
C LEU A 132 0.53 -4.77 10.94
N LEU A 133 0.72 -3.47 10.96
CA LEU A 133 1.64 -2.78 11.86
C LEU A 133 0.84 -2.24 13.04
N ALA A 134 1.04 -2.80 14.22
CA ALA A 134 0.34 -2.47 15.44
C ALA A 134 1.24 -1.58 16.31
N TYR A 135 0.89 -0.29 16.43
CA TYR A 135 1.70 0.70 17.12
C TYR A 135 1.27 0.86 18.57
N GLU A 136 2.16 0.53 19.51
CA GLU A 136 1.95 0.60 20.97
C GLU A 136 0.58 0.00 21.38
N THR A 137 0.26 -1.15 20.80
CA THR A 137 -0.94 -1.90 21.15
C THR A 137 -0.61 -2.86 22.30
N HIS A 138 -1.37 -2.77 23.39
CA HIS A 138 -1.19 -3.69 24.50
C HIS A 138 -1.94 -5.00 24.24
N GLY A 139 -1.19 -6.07 24.04
CA GLY A 139 -1.73 -7.40 23.84
C GLY A 139 -2.06 -7.72 22.36
N LYS A 140 -2.75 -8.84 22.19
CA LYS A 140 -3.09 -9.38 20.88
C LYS A 140 -4.15 -8.53 20.18
N VAL A 141 -3.88 -8.10 18.96
CA VAL A 141 -4.83 -7.34 18.13
C VAL A 141 -5.82 -8.27 17.42
N ILE A 142 -5.29 -9.25 16.69
CA ILE A 142 -6.04 -10.31 16.00
C ILE A 142 -5.23 -11.60 15.98
N ASP A 143 -5.83 -12.70 15.51
CA ASP A 143 -5.13 -13.97 15.30
C ASP A 143 -4.21 -13.91 14.08
N ALA A 144 -3.01 -14.47 14.21
CA ALA A 144 -2.12 -14.70 13.08
C ALA A 144 -2.78 -15.66 12.09
N ARG A 145 -2.58 -15.44 10.79
CA ARG A 145 -3.14 -16.25 9.71
C ARG A 145 -2.26 -16.25 8.48
N ARG A 146 -2.41 -17.25 7.65
CA ARG A 146 -1.66 -17.34 6.40
C ARG A 146 -1.97 -16.12 5.50
N GLY A 147 -0.92 -15.48 4.93
CA GLY A 147 -1.06 -14.31 4.06
C GLY A 147 -1.19 -12.97 4.79
N LEU A 148 -1.09 -12.99 6.14
CA LEU A 148 -1.07 -11.78 6.97
C LEU A 148 0.05 -11.90 8.00
N ARG A 149 0.98 -10.97 7.98
CA ARG A 149 2.00 -10.79 9.02
C ARG A 149 1.56 -9.70 9.98
N ILE A 150 1.82 -9.89 11.26
CA ILE A 150 1.50 -8.90 12.30
C ILE A 150 2.82 -8.50 12.94
N HIS A 151 3.10 -7.20 12.97
CA HIS A 151 4.28 -6.62 13.56
C HIS A 151 3.87 -5.66 14.67
N HIS A 152 4.39 -5.88 15.87
CA HIS A 152 4.20 -4.98 17.01
C HIS A 152 5.37 -4.00 17.08
N ILE A 153 5.05 -2.71 17.11
CA ILE A 153 6.03 -1.61 17.13
C ILE A 153 5.78 -0.76 18.38
N GLY A 154 6.74 -0.72 19.29
CA GLY A 154 6.66 0.01 20.54
C GLY A 154 7.94 -0.16 21.36
N GLU A 155 8.03 0.51 22.53
CA GLU A 155 9.26 0.49 23.34
C GLU A 155 9.59 -0.91 23.91
N GLN A 156 8.58 -1.76 24.11
CA GLN A 156 8.72 -3.11 24.69
C GLN A 156 8.33 -4.22 23.73
N ASP A 157 8.15 -3.89 22.45
CA ASP A 157 7.70 -4.82 21.40
C ASP A 157 8.89 -5.41 20.63
N GLU A 158 8.58 -6.27 19.66
CA GLU A 158 9.59 -6.90 18.78
C GLU A 158 10.32 -5.90 17.88
N LEU A 159 9.69 -4.76 17.59
CA LEU A 159 10.24 -3.67 16.81
C LEU A 159 10.17 -2.36 17.61
N ILE A 160 11.24 -1.61 17.58
CA ILE A 160 11.38 -0.39 18.37
C ILE A 160 11.60 0.81 17.45
N ASP A 161 10.74 1.82 17.57
CA ASP A 161 10.85 3.11 16.87
C ASP A 161 11.62 4.12 17.75
N THR A 162 12.93 3.94 17.86
CA THR A 162 13.77 4.70 18.80
C THR A 162 13.83 6.21 18.53
N LEU A 163 13.62 6.62 17.28
CA LEU A 163 13.72 8.02 16.85
C LEU A 163 12.38 8.63 16.48
N GLY A 164 11.29 7.88 16.64
CA GLY A 164 9.96 8.34 16.30
C GLY A 164 9.67 8.48 14.80
N HIS A 165 10.56 8.01 13.94
CA HIS A 165 10.40 8.14 12.49
C HIS A 165 9.18 7.38 11.96
N PHE A 166 8.90 6.20 12.50
CA PHE A 166 7.70 5.44 12.12
C PHE A 166 6.45 6.21 12.55
N ARG A 167 6.38 6.59 13.83
CA ARG A 167 5.25 7.35 14.36
C ARG A 167 4.97 8.63 13.57
N GLU A 168 6.04 9.39 13.26
CA GLU A 168 5.93 10.64 12.51
C GLU A 168 5.47 10.42 11.07
N SER A 169 6.06 9.43 10.35
CA SER A 169 5.74 9.16 8.95
C SER A 169 4.33 8.61 8.77
N TYR A 170 3.88 7.77 9.70
CA TYR A 170 2.55 7.14 9.65
C TYR A 170 1.49 7.94 10.42
N HIS A 171 1.87 8.96 11.19
CA HIS A 171 0.97 9.76 12.04
C HIS A 171 0.07 8.87 12.92
N LEU A 172 0.65 7.84 13.56
CA LEU A 172 -0.09 6.93 14.42
C LEU A 172 -0.07 7.41 15.88
N ALA A 173 -1.23 7.30 16.51
CA ALA A 173 -1.35 7.40 17.96
C ALA A 173 -1.18 6.01 18.61
N PRO A 174 -0.74 5.94 19.88
CA PRO A 174 -0.70 4.69 20.63
C PRO A 174 -2.03 3.93 20.57
N GLY A 175 -1.95 2.62 20.32
CA GLY A 175 -3.11 1.76 20.18
C GLY A 175 -3.75 1.73 18.79
N GLN A 176 -3.17 2.39 17.79
CA GLN A 176 -3.62 2.33 16.39
C GLN A 176 -2.83 1.29 15.59
N CYS A 177 -3.47 0.81 14.53
CA CYS A 177 -2.90 -0.13 13.58
C CYS A 177 -3.02 0.41 12.17
N VAL A 178 -2.04 0.05 11.33
CA VAL A 178 -2.10 0.29 9.88
C VAL A 178 -1.86 -1.01 9.14
N LEU A 179 -2.69 -1.29 8.16
CA LEU A 179 -2.60 -2.46 7.30
C LEU A 179 -1.96 -2.07 5.97
N ILE A 180 -0.85 -2.71 5.64
CA ILE A 180 -0.10 -2.47 4.41
C ILE A 180 -0.36 -3.60 3.42
N ARG A 181 -0.68 -3.25 2.20
CA ARG A 181 -0.94 -4.15 1.08
C ARG A 181 0.37 -4.78 0.57
N PRO A 182 0.30 -5.95 -0.12
CA PRO A 182 1.46 -6.59 -0.74
C PRO A 182 2.21 -5.70 -1.74
N ASP A 183 1.53 -4.73 -2.36
CA ASP A 183 2.12 -3.78 -3.31
C ASP A 183 2.68 -2.50 -2.65
N GLY A 184 2.76 -2.47 -1.30
CA GLY A 184 3.39 -1.38 -0.55
C GLY A 184 2.53 -0.13 -0.39
N TYR A 185 1.22 -0.23 -0.61
CA TYR A 185 0.27 0.85 -0.32
C TYR A 185 -0.44 0.62 1.01
N VAL A 186 -0.82 1.69 1.66
CA VAL A 186 -1.66 1.63 2.87
C VAL A 186 -3.06 1.17 2.46
N GLY A 187 -3.51 0.04 3.00
CA GLY A 187 -4.86 -0.46 2.82
C GLY A 187 -5.84 0.18 3.79
N ALA A 188 -5.54 0.13 5.09
CA ALA A 188 -6.48 0.56 6.11
C ALA A 188 -5.81 1.05 7.39
N PHE A 189 -6.51 1.90 8.13
CA PHE A 189 -6.18 2.28 9.50
C PHE A 189 -7.28 1.77 10.45
N PHE A 190 -6.87 1.31 11.64
CA PHE A 190 -7.77 0.77 12.65
C PHE A 190 -7.36 1.19 14.07
N HIS A 191 -8.30 1.14 15.00
CA HIS A 191 -7.99 1.09 16.42
C HIS A 191 -7.72 -0.36 16.83
N GLY A 192 -6.60 -0.62 17.48
CA GLY A 192 -6.17 -1.98 17.85
C GLY A 192 -7.13 -2.69 18.82
N LYS A 193 -7.95 -1.93 19.57
CA LYS A 193 -8.99 -2.49 20.44
C LYS A 193 -10.25 -2.93 19.68
N GLN A 194 -10.42 -2.52 18.44
CA GLN A 194 -11.57 -2.84 17.58
C GLN A 194 -11.24 -4.00 16.64
N SER A 195 -10.90 -5.17 17.19
CA SER A 195 -10.55 -6.37 16.42
C SER A 195 -11.62 -6.75 15.40
N ASN A 196 -12.90 -6.52 15.69
CA ASN A 196 -14.00 -6.80 14.77
C ASN A 196 -13.94 -5.99 13.48
N ASP A 197 -13.52 -4.73 13.53
CA ASP A 197 -13.41 -3.90 12.32
C ASP A 197 -12.28 -4.40 11.42
N ILE A 198 -11.16 -4.81 12.03
CA ILE A 198 -10.05 -5.43 11.32
C ILE A 198 -10.51 -6.74 10.68
N GLU A 199 -11.18 -7.62 11.44
CA GLU A 199 -11.70 -8.90 10.94
C GLU A 199 -12.72 -8.71 9.81
N ASN A 200 -13.62 -7.75 9.92
CA ASN A 200 -14.59 -7.43 8.88
C ASN A 200 -13.90 -6.99 7.58
N TYR A 201 -12.90 -6.11 7.69
CA TYR A 201 -12.12 -5.68 6.53
C TYR A 201 -11.37 -6.86 5.89
N LEU A 202 -10.68 -7.67 6.70
CA LEU A 202 -9.93 -8.82 6.20
C LEU A 202 -10.86 -9.85 5.54
N SER A 203 -12.03 -10.09 6.11
CA SER A 203 -13.03 -11.03 5.60
C SER A 203 -13.64 -10.56 4.28
N ARG A 204 -13.92 -9.25 4.15
CA ARG A 204 -14.46 -8.65 2.92
C ARG A 204 -13.59 -8.94 1.70
N PHE A 205 -12.28 -8.89 1.88
CA PHE A 205 -11.32 -9.11 0.80
C PHE A 205 -10.65 -10.49 0.84
N ALA A 206 -11.15 -11.39 1.70
CA ALA A 206 -10.59 -12.72 1.98
C ALA A 206 -9.07 -12.68 2.24
N ILE A 207 -8.62 -11.68 3.00
CA ILE A 207 -7.23 -11.52 3.39
C ILE A 207 -6.93 -12.47 4.53
N GLY A 208 -5.98 -13.37 4.32
CA GLY A 208 -5.57 -14.30 5.33
C GLY A 208 -6.71 -15.27 5.72
N ILE A 209 -6.96 -16.28 4.91
CA ILE A 209 -7.96 -17.31 5.21
C ILE A 209 -7.57 -17.99 6.53
N LYS A 210 -8.49 -18.05 7.49
CA LYS A 210 -8.33 -18.91 8.68
C LYS A 210 -8.31 -20.35 8.16
N ASP A 211 -7.21 -21.08 8.42
CA ASP A 211 -7.20 -22.51 8.17
C ASP A 211 -8.32 -23.10 9.05
N GLU A 212 -9.40 -23.58 8.43
CA GLU A 212 -10.39 -24.40 9.12
C GLU A 212 -9.70 -25.75 9.39
N TYR A 213 -9.35 -25.98 10.65
CA TYR A 213 -8.95 -27.29 11.17
C TYR A 213 -10.17 -28.07 11.61
#